data_39832bbd50eb9c3711b6a43848babda2
#
_entry.id   39832bbd50eb9c3711b6a43848babda2
#
_cell.length_a   1.000
_cell.length_b   1.000
_cell.length_c   1.000
_cell.angle_alpha   90.00
_cell.angle_beta   90.00
_cell.angle_gamma   90.00
#
_symmetry.space_group_name_H-M   'P 1'
#
loop_
_entity.id
_entity.type
_entity.pdbx_description
1 polymer ?
#
loop_
_entity_poly.entity_id
_entity_poly.type
_entity_poly.pdbx_seq_one_letter_code
_entity_poly.pdbx_strand_id
1 'polypeptide(L)'
;LKCHATKSEDPRAVFQALRPVFNEYVSEIQRSIGYFSSVNRDSKIVRVLGCGNGFKLAGLQKFLQQSLQYDVERADTLQAVIGEKVLNSNEFRDNVLTVSVPLGLALQSLDVTRVHTTLLPKEIKTARLIRQKKPWAVVAASVALSVMAVDMVPRGCVARSIQNEAVVKAAQDSD
;
A
#
# COMPACT_ATOMS: atom_id res chain seq x y z
N LEU A 1 -15.19 -16.73 21.51
CA LEU A 1 -16.55 -17.26 21.28
C LEU A 1 -16.75 -17.70 19.82
N LYS A 2 -16.37 -16.89 18.81
CA LYS A 2 -16.61 -17.19 17.38
C LYS A 2 -15.88 -18.44 16.85
N CYS A 3 -14.67 -18.72 17.31
CA CYS A 3 -13.86 -19.85 16.81
C CYS A 3 -14.27 -21.22 17.42
N HIS A 4 -15.05 -21.23 18.48
CA HIS A 4 -15.47 -22.43 19.18
C HIS A 4 -16.98 -22.68 19.07
N ALA A 5 -17.69 -21.98 18.19
CA ALA A 5 -19.14 -22.10 18.02
C ALA A 5 -19.59 -23.54 17.69
N THR A 6 -18.74 -24.28 16.94
CA THR A 6 -18.99 -25.71 16.62
C THR A 6 -18.69 -26.67 17.76
N LYS A 7 -17.96 -26.21 18.81
CA LYS A 7 -17.64 -27.01 20.00
C LYS A 7 -18.51 -26.66 21.21
N SER A 8 -19.51 -25.77 21.04
CA SER A 8 -20.45 -25.45 22.12
C SER A 8 -21.46 -26.58 22.32
N GLU A 9 -21.99 -26.69 23.54
CA GLU A 9 -23.02 -27.68 23.88
C GLU A 9 -24.30 -27.52 23.03
N ASP A 10 -24.61 -26.29 22.60
CA ASP A 10 -25.71 -26.00 21.68
C ASP A 10 -25.29 -25.08 20.53
N PRO A 11 -24.83 -25.65 19.41
CA PRO A 11 -24.45 -24.86 18.23
C PRO A 11 -25.62 -24.06 17.63
N ARG A 12 -26.88 -24.55 17.79
CA ARG A 12 -28.05 -23.87 17.23
C ARG A 12 -28.36 -22.57 17.96
N ALA A 13 -28.26 -22.56 19.29
CA ALA A 13 -28.44 -21.35 20.08
C ALA A 13 -27.39 -20.28 19.75
N VAL A 14 -26.11 -20.69 19.51
CA VAL A 14 -25.05 -19.77 19.09
C VAL A 14 -25.34 -19.18 17.72
N PHE A 15 -25.81 -19.97 16.74
CA PHE A 15 -26.20 -19.46 15.43
C PHE A 15 -27.40 -18.52 15.49
N GLN A 16 -28.39 -18.81 16.33
CA GLN A 16 -29.52 -17.90 16.52
C GLN A 16 -29.11 -16.57 17.11
N ALA A 17 -28.22 -16.58 18.10
CA ALA A 17 -27.67 -15.36 18.69
C ALA A 17 -26.82 -14.53 17.72
N LEU A 18 -26.16 -15.18 16.76
CA LEU A 18 -25.35 -14.53 15.74
C LEU A 18 -26.15 -14.06 14.51
N ARG A 19 -27.37 -14.50 14.36
CA ARG A 19 -28.22 -14.22 13.20
C ARG A 19 -28.41 -12.73 12.89
N PRO A 20 -28.67 -11.84 13.86
CA PRO A 20 -28.76 -10.41 13.57
C PRO A 20 -27.45 -9.82 13.05
N VAL A 21 -26.29 -10.25 13.59
CA VAL A 21 -24.98 -9.82 13.12
C VAL A 21 -24.72 -10.29 11.67
N PHE A 22 -25.15 -11.49 11.33
CA PHE A 22 -25.03 -12.00 9.96
C PHE A 22 -25.93 -11.27 8.98
N ASN A 23 -27.15 -10.92 9.38
CA ASN A 23 -28.05 -10.14 8.54
C ASN A 23 -27.50 -8.73 8.28
N GLU A 24 -26.95 -8.07 9.29
CA GLU A 24 -26.28 -6.79 9.14
C GLU A 24 -25.08 -6.89 8.19
N TYR A 25 -24.27 -7.93 8.35
CA TYR A 25 -23.12 -8.18 7.48
C TYR A 25 -23.54 -8.38 6.01
N VAL A 26 -24.59 -9.17 5.77
CA VAL A 26 -25.17 -9.35 4.42
C VAL A 26 -25.67 -8.03 3.85
N SER A 27 -26.36 -7.23 4.66
CA SER A 27 -26.88 -5.93 4.25
C SER A 27 -25.77 -4.97 3.80
N GLU A 28 -24.64 -4.94 4.53
CA GLU A 28 -23.48 -4.12 4.14
C GLU A 28 -22.78 -4.62 2.87
N ILE A 29 -22.72 -5.94 2.68
CA ILE A 29 -22.20 -6.52 1.43
C ILE A 29 -23.13 -6.15 0.26
N GLN A 30 -24.44 -6.31 0.41
CA GLN A 30 -25.42 -5.95 -0.62
C GLN A 30 -25.35 -4.47 -0.98
N ARG A 31 -25.17 -3.60 0.02
CA ARG A 31 -24.97 -2.17 -0.20
C ARG A 31 -23.73 -1.91 -1.05
N SER A 32 -22.61 -2.58 -0.72
CA SER A 32 -21.34 -2.44 -1.46
C SER A 32 -21.45 -2.96 -2.90
N ILE A 33 -22.13 -4.09 -3.10
CA ILE A 33 -22.43 -4.65 -4.42
C ILE A 33 -23.33 -3.69 -5.23
N GLY A 34 -24.37 -3.16 -4.60
CA GLY A 34 -25.26 -2.18 -5.23
C GLY A 34 -24.54 -0.91 -5.66
N TYR A 35 -23.68 -0.38 -4.79
CA TYR A 35 -22.85 0.76 -5.13
C TYR A 35 -21.91 0.45 -6.30
N PHE A 36 -21.18 -0.67 -6.26
CA PHE A 36 -20.32 -1.09 -7.35
C PHE A 36 -21.07 -1.18 -8.68
N SER A 37 -22.22 -1.82 -8.69
CA SER A 37 -23.05 -1.99 -9.89
C SER A 37 -23.60 -0.67 -10.41
N SER A 38 -23.87 0.31 -9.55
CA SER A 38 -24.33 1.63 -9.95
C SER A 38 -23.24 2.47 -10.63
N VAL A 39 -22.00 2.31 -10.19
CA VAL A 39 -20.83 3.02 -10.74
C VAL A 39 -20.29 2.32 -12.00
N ASN A 40 -20.28 0.98 -11.99
CA ASN A 40 -19.71 0.16 -13.07
C ASN A 40 -20.80 -0.65 -13.77
N ARG A 41 -21.60 0.02 -14.58
CA ARG A 41 -22.77 -0.60 -15.25
C ARG A 41 -22.40 -1.73 -16.22
N ASP A 42 -21.23 -1.66 -16.82
CA ASP A 42 -20.74 -2.66 -17.79
C ASP A 42 -20.03 -3.85 -17.15
N SER A 43 -19.81 -3.81 -15.84
CA SER A 43 -19.10 -4.86 -15.11
C SER A 43 -20.06 -5.73 -14.32
N LYS A 44 -19.93 -7.07 -14.48
CA LYS A 44 -20.71 -8.03 -13.72
C LYS A 44 -19.85 -8.73 -12.69
N ILE A 45 -20.38 -8.89 -11.48
CA ILE A 45 -19.76 -9.70 -10.44
C ILE A 45 -20.03 -11.17 -10.79
N VAL A 46 -18.97 -11.93 -11.04
CA VAL A 46 -19.05 -13.35 -11.42
C VAL A 46 -19.05 -14.23 -10.19
N ARG A 47 -18.22 -13.92 -9.19
CA ARG A 47 -18.07 -14.71 -7.96
C ARG A 47 -17.63 -13.82 -6.80
N VAL A 48 -17.84 -14.30 -5.59
CA VAL A 48 -17.39 -13.65 -4.34
C VAL A 48 -16.37 -14.54 -3.66
N LEU A 49 -15.18 -14.00 -3.39
CA LEU A 49 -14.14 -14.71 -2.67
C LEU A 49 -14.12 -14.27 -1.21
N GLY A 50 -14.38 -15.22 -0.33
CA GLY A 50 -14.32 -15.03 1.11
C GLY A 50 -12.92 -15.27 1.67
N CYS A 51 -12.34 -14.25 2.28
CA CYS A 51 -11.05 -14.34 2.96
C CYS A 51 -11.16 -13.76 4.38
N GLY A 52 -10.15 -14.07 5.19
CA GLY A 52 -10.12 -13.62 6.57
C GLY A 52 -10.69 -14.63 7.58
N ASN A 53 -10.43 -14.33 8.85
CA ASN A 53 -10.72 -15.25 9.96
C ASN A 53 -12.23 -15.51 10.17
N GLY A 54 -13.11 -14.61 9.70
CA GLY A 54 -14.57 -14.80 9.75
C GLY A 54 -15.03 -16.04 8.98
N PHE A 55 -14.36 -16.36 7.88
CA PHE A 55 -14.69 -17.55 7.05
C PHE A 55 -14.28 -18.90 7.66
N LYS A 56 -13.57 -18.90 8.79
CA LYS A 56 -13.37 -20.10 9.61
C LYS A 56 -14.68 -20.55 10.32
N LEU A 57 -15.68 -19.66 10.38
CA LEU A 57 -16.95 -20.01 10.99
C LEU A 57 -17.74 -20.94 10.08
N ALA A 58 -18.01 -22.15 10.59
CA ALA A 58 -18.80 -23.13 9.85
C ALA A 58 -20.21 -22.59 9.56
N GLY A 59 -20.67 -22.73 8.31
CA GLY A 59 -22.00 -22.29 7.89
C GLY A 59 -22.08 -20.86 7.35
N LEU A 60 -21.11 -19.98 7.64
CA LEU A 60 -21.11 -18.60 7.13
C LEU A 60 -21.10 -18.56 5.59
N GLN A 61 -20.28 -19.37 4.95
CA GLN A 61 -20.20 -19.46 3.49
C GLN A 61 -21.56 -19.78 2.87
N LYS A 62 -22.23 -20.85 3.37
CA LYS A 62 -23.57 -21.25 2.88
C LYS A 62 -24.61 -20.16 3.12
N PHE A 63 -24.58 -19.53 4.27
CA PHE A 63 -25.48 -18.45 4.61
C PHE A 63 -25.31 -17.26 3.65
N LEU A 64 -24.07 -16.85 3.35
CA LEU A 64 -23.80 -15.78 2.40
C LEU A 64 -24.19 -16.16 0.98
N GLN A 65 -23.94 -17.38 0.54
CA GLN A 65 -24.33 -17.89 -0.78
C GLN A 65 -25.84 -17.83 -0.97
N GLN A 66 -26.61 -18.24 0.05
CA GLN A 66 -28.06 -18.17 0.01
C GLN A 66 -28.60 -16.73 0.05
N SER A 67 -27.99 -15.86 0.84
CA SER A 67 -28.46 -14.49 1.04
C SER A 67 -28.07 -13.53 -0.09
N LEU A 68 -26.91 -13.72 -0.69
CA LEU A 68 -26.38 -12.85 -1.75
C LEU A 68 -26.77 -13.33 -3.16
N GLN A 69 -27.14 -14.59 -3.31
CA GLN A 69 -27.40 -15.24 -4.61
C GLN A 69 -26.20 -15.20 -5.59
N TYR A 70 -24.98 -15.11 -5.04
CA TYR A 70 -23.74 -15.23 -5.76
C TYR A 70 -23.02 -16.50 -5.37
N ASP A 71 -22.16 -16.98 -6.25
CA ASP A 71 -21.26 -18.07 -5.89
C ASP A 71 -20.20 -17.53 -4.93
N VAL A 72 -20.19 -18.07 -3.70
CA VAL A 72 -19.27 -17.66 -2.63
C VAL A 72 -18.28 -18.79 -2.40
N GLU A 73 -17.06 -18.55 -2.85
CA GLU A 73 -15.93 -19.45 -2.65
C GLU A 73 -15.08 -18.98 -1.48
N ARG A 74 -14.46 -19.93 -0.79
CA ARG A 74 -13.51 -19.64 0.28
C ARG A 74 -12.09 -19.66 -0.29
N ALA A 75 -11.30 -18.65 0.01
CA ALA A 75 -9.92 -18.54 -0.45
C ALA A 75 -8.98 -19.48 0.33
N ASP A 76 -9.16 -20.79 0.15
CA ASP A 76 -8.38 -21.82 0.86
C ASP A 76 -7.01 -22.10 0.24
N THR A 77 -6.75 -21.63 -0.97
CA THR A 77 -5.51 -21.87 -1.70
C THR A 77 -4.93 -20.58 -2.28
N LEU A 78 -3.62 -20.42 -2.16
CA LEU A 78 -2.87 -19.31 -2.73
C LEU A 78 -2.12 -19.82 -3.97
N GLN A 79 -2.77 -19.79 -5.12
CA GLN A 79 -2.24 -20.38 -6.37
C GLN A 79 -1.00 -19.65 -6.93
N ALA A 80 -0.82 -18.37 -6.61
CA ALA A 80 0.26 -17.53 -7.17
C ALA A 80 1.48 -17.40 -6.24
N VAL A 81 1.48 -18.08 -5.10
CA VAL A 81 2.59 -18.00 -4.13
C VAL A 81 3.46 -19.25 -4.24
N ILE A 82 4.75 -19.06 -4.46
CA ILE A 82 5.75 -20.13 -4.55
C ILE A 82 6.47 -20.21 -3.22
N GLY A 83 6.62 -21.39 -2.67
CA GLY A 83 7.29 -21.62 -1.38
C GLY A 83 6.84 -22.94 -0.74
N GLU A 84 7.13 -24.07 -1.38
CA GLU A 84 6.65 -25.40 -0.98
C GLU A 84 6.84 -25.72 0.52
N LYS A 85 7.99 -25.34 1.10
CA LYS A 85 8.27 -25.61 2.51
C LYS A 85 7.31 -24.91 3.46
N VAL A 86 6.89 -23.68 3.12
CA VAL A 86 5.98 -22.89 3.95
C VAL A 86 4.53 -23.26 3.67
N LEU A 87 4.18 -23.40 2.39
CA LEU A 87 2.81 -23.71 1.95
C LEU A 87 2.33 -25.09 2.42
N ASN A 88 3.26 -26.06 2.55
CA ASN A 88 2.97 -27.40 2.99
C ASN A 88 2.99 -27.58 4.51
N SER A 89 3.37 -26.53 5.28
CA SER A 89 3.31 -26.62 6.74
C SER A 89 1.85 -26.67 7.22
N ASN A 90 1.57 -27.49 8.24
CA ASN A 90 0.22 -27.59 8.82
C ASN A 90 -0.25 -26.24 9.39
N GLU A 91 0.68 -25.51 10.01
CA GLU A 91 0.39 -24.18 10.58
C GLU A 91 -0.07 -23.18 9.52
N PHE A 92 0.52 -23.21 8.32
CA PHE A 92 0.12 -22.35 7.23
C PHE A 92 -1.26 -22.75 6.68
N ARG A 93 -1.50 -24.03 6.46
CA ARG A 93 -2.77 -24.57 5.95
C ARG A 93 -3.94 -24.22 6.85
N ASP A 94 -3.77 -24.36 8.16
CA ASP A 94 -4.81 -24.04 9.15
C ASP A 94 -5.11 -22.52 9.23
N ASN A 95 -4.14 -21.70 8.79
CA ASN A 95 -4.22 -20.24 8.88
C ASN A 95 -4.27 -19.52 7.53
N VAL A 96 -4.42 -20.21 6.41
CA VAL A 96 -4.47 -19.62 5.05
C VAL A 96 -5.44 -18.44 4.98
N LEU A 97 -6.64 -18.58 5.53
CA LEU A 97 -7.65 -17.51 5.55
C LEU A 97 -7.20 -16.29 6.34
N THR A 98 -6.41 -16.47 7.39
CA THR A 98 -5.88 -15.37 8.21
C THR A 98 -4.68 -14.70 7.54
N VAL A 99 -3.84 -15.50 6.88
CA VAL A 99 -2.61 -15.05 6.20
C VAL A 99 -2.93 -14.28 4.91
N SER A 100 -4.08 -14.48 4.29
CA SER A 100 -4.47 -13.81 3.05
C SER A 100 -4.40 -12.29 3.13
N VAL A 101 -4.78 -11.68 4.25
CA VAL A 101 -4.76 -10.22 4.45
C VAL A 101 -3.32 -9.67 4.57
N PRO A 102 -2.46 -10.18 5.49
CA PRO A 102 -1.08 -9.70 5.57
C PRO A 102 -0.27 -10.00 4.30
N LEU A 103 -0.56 -11.09 3.60
CA LEU A 103 0.07 -11.38 2.31
C LEU A 103 -0.32 -10.33 1.26
N GLY A 104 -1.61 -9.97 1.17
CA GLY A 104 -2.06 -8.91 0.26
C GLY A 104 -1.39 -7.57 0.54
N LEU A 105 -1.22 -7.20 1.82
CA LEU A 105 -0.50 -5.99 2.22
C LEU A 105 1.00 -6.06 1.86
N ALA A 106 1.64 -7.22 2.04
CA ALA A 106 3.03 -7.43 1.65
C ALA A 106 3.22 -7.29 0.13
N LEU A 107 2.36 -7.90 -0.67
CA LEU A 107 2.37 -7.76 -2.14
C LEU A 107 2.14 -6.31 -2.58
N GLN A 108 1.25 -5.59 -1.91
CA GLN A 108 1.03 -4.18 -2.17
C GLN A 108 2.25 -3.32 -1.83
N SER A 109 2.98 -3.66 -0.76
CA SER A 109 4.21 -2.94 -0.39
C SER A 109 5.36 -3.15 -1.37
N LEU A 110 5.37 -4.28 -2.08
CA LEU A 110 6.32 -4.60 -3.15
C LEU A 110 5.93 -4.04 -4.52
N ASP A 111 4.80 -3.32 -4.60
CA ASP A 111 4.30 -2.70 -5.84
C ASP A 111 3.95 -3.70 -6.95
N VAL A 112 3.69 -4.96 -6.59
CA VAL A 112 3.40 -6.06 -7.53
C VAL A 112 1.90 -6.15 -7.84
N THR A 113 1.05 -5.49 -7.04
CA THR A 113 -0.40 -5.55 -7.19
C THR A 113 -0.93 -4.56 -8.23
N ARG A 114 -2.00 -4.94 -8.96
CA ARG A 114 -2.67 -4.03 -9.90
C ARG A 114 -3.53 -2.96 -9.22
N VAL A 115 -3.92 -3.19 -7.98
CA VAL A 115 -4.78 -2.30 -7.21
C VAL A 115 -3.98 -1.70 -6.06
N HIS A 116 -3.83 -0.38 -6.07
CA HIS A 116 -3.12 0.38 -5.04
C HIS A 116 -4.11 1.22 -4.26
N THR A 117 -4.74 0.62 -3.27
CA THR A 117 -5.63 1.31 -2.35
C THR A 117 -4.89 1.64 -1.07
N THR A 118 -4.90 2.90 -0.67
CA THR A 118 -4.28 3.33 0.58
C THR A 118 -5.22 4.23 1.36
N LEU A 119 -5.37 3.91 2.64
CA LEU A 119 -6.13 4.72 3.59
C LEU A 119 -5.27 5.84 4.24
N LEU A 120 -4.01 6.00 3.81
CA LEU A 120 -3.14 7.04 4.32
C LEU A 120 -3.67 8.44 3.95
N PRO A 121 -3.83 9.35 4.91
CA PRO A 121 -4.16 10.74 4.66
C PRO A 121 -3.18 11.40 3.68
N LYS A 122 -3.69 12.37 2.92
CA LYS A 122 -2.89 13.08 1.90
C LYS A 122 -1.66 13.77 2.51
N GLU A 123 -1.78 14.27 3.73
CA GLU A 123 -0.72 14.96 4.49
C GLU A 123 0.48 14.05 4.72
N ILE A 124 0.24 12.80 5.11
CA ILE A 124 1.30 11.82 5.35
C ILE A 124 1.98 11.41 4.03
N LYS A 125 1.21 11.27 2.95
CA LYS A 125 1.77 10.99 1.61
C LYS A 125 2.69 12.11 1.15
N THR A 126 2.24 13.36 1.29
CA THR A 126 3.01 14.55 0.92
C THR A 126 4.29 14.67 1.77
N ALA A 127 4.18 14.44 3.08
CA ALA A 127 5.34 14.46 3.97
C ALA A 127 6.39 13.39 3.59
N ARG A 128 5.95 12.18 3.21
CA ARG A 128 6.85 11.12 2.74
C ARG A 128 7.54 11.51 1.42
N LEU A 129 6.78 12.04 0.45
CA LEU A 129 7.32 12.51 -0.83
C LEU A 129 8.36 13.61 -0.65
N ILE A 130 8.08 14.60 0.21
CA ILE A 130 9.02 15.67 0.54
C ILE A 130 10.28 15.09 1.18
N ARG A 131 10.14 14.16 2.12
CA ARG A 131 11.27 13.52 2.78
C ARG A 131 12.16 12.73 1.82
N GLN A 132 11.57 12.04 0.84
CA GLN A 132 12.33 11.33 -0.20
C GLN A 132 13.04 12.27 -1.17
N LYS A 133 12.47 13.44 -1.47
CA LYS A 133 13.05 14.42 -2.42
C LYS A 133 14.08 15.35 -1.78
N LYS A 134 14.06 15.53 -0.45
CA LYS A 134 15.04 16.38 0.27
C LYS A 134 16.51 16.10 -0.07
N PRO A 135 17.01 14.84 -0.05
CA PRO A 135 18.41 14.58 -0.37
C PRO A 135 18.77 14.99 -1.80
N TRP A 136 17.88 14.79 -2.76
CA TRP A 136 18.09 15.21 -4.16
C TRP A 136 18.13 16.72 -4.32
N ALA A 137 17.31 17.46 -3.58
CA ALA A 137 17.34 18.92 -3.58
C ALA A 137 18.67 19.46 -3.02
N VAL A 138 19.20 18.84 -1.97
CA VAL A 138 20.50 19.20 -1.39
C VAL A 138 21.63 18.93 -2.40
N VAL A 139 21.62 17.78 -3.06
CA VAL A 139 22.60 17.45 -4.10
C VAL A 139 22.53 18.45 -5.26
N ALA A 140 21.34 18.77 -5.75
CA ALA A 140 21.19 19.75 -6.82
C ALA A 140 21.69 21.14 -6.42
N ALA A 141 21.40 21.60 -5.20
CA ALA A 141 21.90 22.87 -4.68
C ALA A 141 23.42 22.88 -4.53
N SER A 142 24.04 21.81 -4.06
CA SER A 142 25.49 21.70 -3.92
C SER A 142 26.20 21.73 -5.28
N VAL A 143 25.65 21.05 -6.29
CA VAL A 143 26.17 21.09 -7.66
C VAL A 143 26.07 22.51 -8.24
N ALA A 144 24.92 23.18 -8.08
CA ALA A 144 24.74 24.55 -8.55
C ALA A 144 25.76 25.54 -7.91
N LEU A 145 25.96 25.42 -6.59
CA LEU A 145 26.96 26.23 -5.89
C LEU A 145 28.39 25.94 -6.35
N SER A 146 28.71 24.67 -6.62
CA SER A 146 30.04 24.29 -7.15
C SER A 146 30.28 24.89 -8.53
N VAL A 147 29.31 24.87 -9.42
CA VAL A 147 29.42 25.49 -10.75
C VAL A 147 29.60 26.98 -10.63
N MET A 148 28.85 27.68 -9.77
CA MET A 148 29.03 29.11 -9.53
C MET A 148 30.42 29.45 -8.95
N ALA A 149 30.93 28.62 -8.04
CA ALA A 149 32.24 28.79 -7.46
C ALA A 149 33.35 28.67 -8.53
N VAL A 150 33.23 27.66 -9.41
CA VAL A 150 34.21 27.47 -10.53
C VAL A 150 34.18 28.63 -11.50
N ASP A 151 33.03 29.23 -11.79
CA ASP A 151 32.91 30.39 -12.69
C ASP A 151 33.42 31.69 -12.05
N MET A 152 33.34 31.82 -10.72
CA MET A 152 33.86 33.00 -9.99
C MET A 152 35.37 33.03 -9.83
N VAL A 153 36.03 31.87 -9.71
CA VAL A 153 37.50 31.79 -9.51
C VAL A 153 38.29 32.45 -10.65
N PRO A 154 38.05 32.13 -11.94
CA PRO A 154 38.79 32.75 -13.03
C PRO A 154 38.54 34.26 -13.14
N ARG A 155 37.31 34.72 -12.88
CA ARG A 155 36.97 36.16 -12.89
C ARG A 155 37.71 36.92 -11.77
N GLY A 156 37.82 36.34 -10.59
CA GLY A 156 38.61 36.92 -9.49
C GLY A 156 40.11 37.00 -9.78
N CYS A 157 40.68 35.98 -10.42
CA CYS A 157 42.07 35.96 -10.82
C CYS A 157 42.37 36.98 -11.92
N VAL A 158 41.50 37.09 -12.93
CA VAL A 158 41.64 38.08 -14.01
C VAL A 158 41.48 39.50 -13.48
N ALA A 159 40.55 39.77 -12.60
CA ALA A 159 40.39 41.09 -11.98
C ALA A 159 41.63 41.51 -11.17
N ARG A 160 42.25 40.57 -10.42
CA ARG A 160 43.50 40.84 -9.67
C ARG A 160 44.69 41.08 -10.59
N SER A 161 44.83 40.36 -11.71
CA SER A 161 45.93 40.56 -12.66
C SER A 161 45.83 41.94 -13.33
N ILE A 162 44.64 42.37 -13.72
CA ILE A 162 44.39 43.71 -14.30
C ILE A 162 44.71 44.80 -13.29
N GLN A 163 44.33 44.61 -12.03
CA GLN A 163 44.61 45.56 -10.96
C GLN A 163 46.12 45.71 -10.67
N ASN A 164 46.85 44.59 -10.68
CA ASN A 164 48.31 44.60 -10.52
C ASN A 164 49.01 45.26 -11.71
N GLU A 165 48.62 45.04 -12.95
CA GLU A 165 49.10 45.69 -14.12
C GLU A 165 48.90 47.24 -14.07
N ALA A 166 47.72 47.65 -13.63
CA ALA A 166 47.38 49.07 -13.49
C ALA A 166 48.28 49.77 -12.44
N VAL A 167 48.52 49.08 -11.31
CA VAL A 167 49.44 49.61 -10.25
C VAL A 167 50.85 49.68 -10.72
N VAL A 168 51.37 48.70 -11.45
CA VAL A 168 52.75 48.70 -11.99
C VAL A 168 52.91 49.83 -13.03
N LYS A 169 51.90 50.02 -13.92
CA LYS A 169 51.95 51.13 -14.87
C LYS A 169 51.93 52.50 -14.18
N ALA A 170 51.08 52.69 -13.19
CA ALA A 170 51.05 53.95 -12.43
C ALA A 170 52.35 54.26 -11.68
N ALA A 171 53.06 53.22 -11.24
CA ALA A 171 54.40 53.40 -10.64
C ALA A 171 55.51 53.76 -11.64
N GLN A 172 55.39 53.29 -12.90
CA GLN A 172 56.36 53.63 -13.97
C GLN A 172 56.16 55.02 -14.55
N ASP A 173 54.93 55.55 -14.55
CA ASP A 173 54.68 56.92 -15.06
C ASP A 173 54.98 58.04 -14.03
N SER A 174 55.40 57.68 -12.83
CA SER A 174 55.74 58.64 -11.74
C SER A 174 57.26 58.90 -11.57
N ASP A 175 58.12 58.22 -12.31
CA ASP A 175 59.56 58.47 -12.38
C ASP A 175 59.89 59.25 -13.67
#